data_59a9b144f8c3ae2b2828c70eea8d1edd
#
_entry.id   59a9b144f8c3ae2b2828c70eea8d1edd
#
_cell.length_a   1.000
_cell.length_b   1.000
_cell.length_c   1.000
_cell.angle_alpha   90.00
_cell.angle_beta   90.00
_cell.angle_gamma   90.00
#
_symmetry.space_group_name_H-M   'P 1'
#
loop_
_entity.id
_entity.type
_entity.pdbx_description
1 polymer ?
#
loop_
_entity_poly.entity_id
_entity_poly.type
_entity_poly.pdbx_seq_one_letter_code
_entity_poly.pdbx_strand_id
1 'polypeptide(L)'
;KYSIPIVGAGRDLMGCAQTGSGKTGGFLFPILSALFTHGPPPMPPQPPTYGRSKAYPTTLILAPTRELVSQIHEEARKFTYRSWVRPAVVYGGAEFSPQLRQIERGCDLLSATPGRLVDLIERGRISLANVRFLVLDEADRMLDMGFEPQIRRIVDGEDMPGVMDRQTLMFSATFPQNIQMLAKDFLKEYVFLSVGRVGSTSENITQ
;
A
#
# COMPACT_ATOMS: atom_id res chain seq x y z
N LYS A 1 17.42 -5.21 -3.02
CA LYS A 1 17.91 -6.27 -3.94
C LYS A 1 17.08 -7.55 -3.83
N TYR A 2 16.80 -8.07 -2.62
CA TYR A 2 16.10 -9.35 -2.43
C TYR A 2 14.57 -9.25 -2.51
N SER A 3 13.97 -8.09 -2.23
CA SER A 3 12.52 -7.92 -2.29
C SER A 3 11.94 -8.02 -3.70
N ILE A 4 12.69 -7.57 -4.71
CA ILE A 4 12.23 -7.59 -6.10
C ILE A 4 11.88 -9.01 -6.58
N PRO A 5 12.75 -10.03 -6.46
CA PRO A 5 12.38 -11.38 -6.88
C PRO A 5 11.29 -12.02 -6.02
N ILE A 6 11.23 -11.71 -4.72
CA ILE A 6 10.19 -12.22 -3.82
C ILE A 6 8.82 -11.70 -4.25
N VAL A 7 8.71 -10.40 -4.46
CA VAL A 7 7.45 -9.77 -4.90
C VAL A 7 7.10 -10.22 -6.32
N GLY A 8 8.07 -10.29 -7.21
CA GLY A 8 7.87 -10.78 -8.59
C GLY A 8 7.42 -12.24 -8.66
N ALA A 9 7.74 -13.06 -7.67
CA ALA A 9 7.26 -14.44 -7.55
C ALA A 9 5.84 -14.55 -6.97
N GLY A 10 5.18 -13.45 -6.69
CA GLY A 10 3.81 -13.44 -6.16
C GLY A 10 3.69 -13.70 -4.66
N ARG A 11 4.81 -13.67 -3.92
CA ARG A 11 4.84 -13.97 -2.48
C ARG A 11 4.55 -12.72 -1.65
N ASP A 12 3.89 -12.92 -0.52
CA ASP A 12 3.77 -11.88 0.50
C ASP A 12 5.12 -11.70 1.20
N LEU A 13 5.38 -10.49 1.65
CA LEU A 13 6.67 -10.11 2.23
C LEU A 13 6.48 -9.37 3.55
N MET A 14 7.21 -9.79 4.58
CA MET A 14 7.46 -9.01 5.78
C MET A 14 8.92 -8.54 5.74
N GLY A 15 9.13 -7.26 5.50
CA GLY A 15 10.45 -6.65 5.45
C GLY A 15 10.75 -5.87 6.71
N CYS A 16 11.80 -6.26 7.44
CA CYS A 16 12.35 -5.48 8.53
C CYS A 16 13.56 -4.70 8.04
N ALA A 17 13.40 -3.38 7.86
CA ALA A 17 14.44 -2.50 7.38
C ALA A 17 14.29 -1.11 7.98
N GLN A 18 15.41 -0.47 8.29
CA GLN A 18 15.41 0.93 8.73
C GLN A 18 15.02 1.86 7.56
N THR A 19 14.44 3.02 7.91
CA THR A 19 14.10 4.09 6.97
C THR A 19 15.31 4.52 6.12
N GLY A 20 15.08 4.82 4.83
CA GLY A 20 16.13 5.31 3.93
C GLY A 20 16.93 4.24 3.22
N SER A 21 16.54 2.97 3.26
CA SER A 21 17.26 1.85 2.64
C SER A 21 16.95 1.60 1.16
N GLY A 22 16.31 2.54 0.44
CA GLY A 22 15.91 2.35 -0.95
C GLY A 22 14.78 1.35 -1.16
N LYS A 23 14.00 1.05 -0.13
CA LYS A 23 12.94 0.04 -0.14
C LYS A 23 11.75 0.41 -1.05
N THR A 24 11.50 1.70 -1.31
CA THR A 24 10.41 2.15 -2.19
C THR A 24 10.56 1.57 -3.60
N GLY A 25 11.75 1.64 -4.20
CA GLY A 25 12.04 0.98 -5.46
C GLY A 25 11.91 -0.54 -5.37
N GLY A 26 12.24 -1.11 -4.21
CA GLY A 26 12.17 -2.54 -3.94
C GLY A 26 10.77 -3.13 -4.03
N PHE A 27 9.72 -2.34 -3.78
CA PHE A 27 8.33 -2.78 -3.98
C PHE A 27 7.67 -2.16 -5.21
N LEU A 28 7.98 -0.91 -5.58
CA LEU A 28 7.37 -0.28 -6.75
C LEU A 28 7.75 -0.98 -8.06
N PHE A 29 9.00 -1.34 -8.27
CA PHE A 29 9.44 -1.99 -9.50
C PHE A 29 8.70 -3.30 -9.79
N PRO A 30 8.65 -4.27 -8.87
CA PRO A 30 7.95 -5.52 -9.15
C PRO A 30 6.44 -5.35 -9.27
N ILE A 31 5.82 -4.46 -8.49
CA ILE A 31 4.39 -4.16 -8.60
C ILE A 31 4.08 -3.56 -9.97
N LEU A 32 4.81 -2.55 -10.39
CA LEU A 32 4.59 -1.91 -11.69
C LEU A 32 4.87 -2.86 -12.84
N SER A 33 5.89 -3.71 -12.73
CA SER A 33 6.16 -4.75 -13.73
C SER A 33 4.97 -5.69 -13.88
N ALA A 34 4.36 -6.12 -12.78
CA ALA A 34 3.16 -6.96 -12.81
C ALA A 34 1.98 -6.22 -13.43
N LEU A 35 1.75 -4.96 -13.07
CA LEU A 35 0.66 -4.16 -13.64
C LEU A 35 0.82 -3.96 -15.15
N PHE A 36 2.01 -3.65 -15.62
CA PHE A 36 2.28 -3.47 -17.05
C PHE A 36 2.11 -4.77 -17.84
N THR A 37 2.46 -5.90 -17.26
CA THR A 37 2.31 -7.22 -17.87
C THR A 37 0.85 -7.63 -18.00
N HIS A 38 0.03 -7.38 -16.97
CA HIS A 38 -1.38 -7.79 -16.95
C HIS A 38 -2.32 -6.79 -17.61
N GLY A 39 -1.89 -5.53 -17.77
CA GLY A 39 -2.72 -4.46 -18.31
C GLY A 39 -3.79 -3.96 -17.32
N PRO A 40 -4.57 -2.94 -17.73
CA PRO A 40 -5.61 -2.38 -16.87
C PRO A 40 -6.74 -3.39 -16.64
N PRO A 41 -7.26 -3.49 -15.40
CA PRO A 41 -8.40 -4.34 -15.09
C PRO A 41 -9.68 -3.77 -15.71
N PRO A 42 -10.71 -4.61 -15.95
CA PRO A 42 -12.00 -4.10 -16.36
C PRO A 42 -12.57 -3.20 -15.27
N MET A 43 -13.06 -2.02 -15.68
CA MET A 43 -13.73 -1.09 -14.77
C MET A 43 -15.10 -1.63 -14.43
N PRO A 44 -15.50 -1.66 -13.14
CA PRO A 44 -16.88 -1.93 -12.77
C PRO A 44 -17.81 -0.90 -13.40
N PRO A 45 -19.05 -1.28 -13.78
CA PRO A 45 -20.02 -0.32 -14.29
C PRO A 45 -20.20 0.83 -13.30
N GLN A 46 -19.94 2.05 -13.76
CA GLN A 46 -20.21 3.24 -12.94
C GLN A 46 -21.71 3.47 -12.96
N PRO A 47 -22.37 3.61 -11.81
CA PRO A 47 -23.76 4.05 -11.82
C PRO A 47 -23.85 5.43 -12.47
N PRO A 48 -24.90 5.73 -13.24
CA PRO A 48 -25.10 7.03 -13.85
C PRO A 48 -25.45 8.07 -12.77
N THR A 49 -24.47 8.45 -11.98
CA THR A 49 -24.62 9.50 -10.99
C THR A 49 -23.90 10.74 -11.49
N TYR A 50 -24.67 11.75 -11.77
CA TYR A 50 -24.18 13.08 -12.12
C TYR A 50 -23.09 13.51 -11.14
N GLY A 51 -21.84 13.60 -11.63
CA GLY A 51 -20.77 14.34 -10.99
C GLY A 51 -19.95 13.62 -9.90
N ARG A 52 -20.10 12.32 -9.67
CA ARG A 52 -19.35 11.61 -8.62
C ARG A 52 -18.81 10.28 -9.09
N SER A 53 -17.67 10.33 -9.77
CA SER A 53 -16.94 9.10 -10.13
C SER A 53 -16.21 8.52 -8.92
N LYS A 54 -16.26 7.19 -8.81
CA LYS A 54 -15.52 6.41 -7.81
C LYS A 54 -14.21 5.91 -8.43
N ALA A 55 -13.09 6.01 -7.72
CA ALA A 55 -11.83 5.45 -8.16
C ALA A 55 -11.67 4.00 -7.66
N TYR A 56 -11.03 3.17 -8.47
CA TYR A 56 -10.78 1.75 -8.19
C TYR A 56 -9.28 1.43 -8.34
N PRO A 57 -8.44 1.80 -7.34
CA PRO A 57 -7.02 1.50 -7.42
C PRO A 57 -6.74 0.00 -7.41
N THR A 58 -5.73 -0.42 -8.17
CA THR A 58 -5.20 -1.79 -8.17
C THR A 58 -4.10 -1.97 -7.14
N THR A 59 -3.47 -0.88 -6.73
CA THR A 59 -2.42 -0.86 -5.73
C THR A 59 -2.72 0.19 -4.68
N LEU A 60 -2.64 -0.19 -3.42
CA LEU A 60 -2.77 0.69 -2.27
C LEU A 60 -1.51 0.62 -1.44
N ILE A 61 -0.92 1.78 -1.16
CA ILE A 61 0.25 1.93 -0.30
C ILE A 61 -0.14 2.81 0.88
N LEU A 62 -0.13 2.25 2.08
CA LEU A 62 -0.38 2.97 3.33
C LEU A 62 0.94 3.33 3.99
N ALA A 63 1.05 4.56 4.47
CA ALA A 63 2.20 5.06 5.19
C ALA A 63 1.77 6.14 6.21
N PRO A 64 2.58 6.39 7.27
CA PRO A 64 2.12 7.17 8.42
C PRO A 64 2.03 8.67 8.17
N THR A 65 2.83 9.23 7.26
CA THR A 65 3.00 10.68 7.16
C THR A 65 2.80 11.21 5.75
N ARG A 66 2.39 12.47 5.68
CA ARG A 66 2.31 13.24 4.43
C ARG A 66 3.63 13.18 3.64
N GLU A 67 4.75 13.37 4.32
CA GLU A 67 6.07 13.39 3.71
C GLU A 67 6.40 12.06 3.04
N LEU A 68 6.13 10.95 3.71
CA LEU A 68 6.42 9.62 3.18
C LEU A 68 5.52 9.27 1.99
N VAL A 69 4.21 9.47 2.10
CA VAL A 69 3.29 9.19 0.98
C VAL A 69 3.58 10.08 -0.22
N SER A 70 4.02 11.32 0.00
CA SER A 70 4.42 12.24 -1.06
C SER A 70 5.69 11.76 -1.77
N GLN A 71 6.68 11.27 -1.03
CA GLN A 71 7.91 10.68 -1.59
C GLN A 71 7.60 9.46 -2.43
N ILE A 72 6.76 8.55 -1.93
CA ILE A 72 6.33 7.35 -2.65
C ILE A 72 5.60 7.75 -3.94
N HIS A 73 4.72 8.74 -3.87
CA HIS A 73 3.98 9.24 -5.02
C HIS A 73 4.93 9.83 -6.08
N GLU A 74 5.92 10.64 -5.69
CA GLU A 74 6.89 11.21 -6.63
C GLU A 74 7.71 10.12 -7.33
N GLU A 75 8.14 9.08 -6.61
CA GLU A 75 8.79 7.92 -7.22
C GLU A 75 7.85 7.20 -8.19
N ALA A 76 6.60 6.97 -7.79
CA ALA A 76 5.60 6.33 -8.65
C ALA A 76 5.36 7.14 -9.93
N ARG A 77 5.29 8.47 -9.85
CA ARG A 77 5.12 9.35 -11.02
C ARG A 77 6.25 9.16 -12.04
N LYS A 78 7.48 9.05 -11.58
CA LYS A 78 8.64 8.85 -12.48
C LYS A 78 8.54 7.54 -13.25
N PHE A 79 8.15 6.46 -12.58
CA PHE A 79 8.09 5.13 -13.18
C PHE A 79 6.82 4.86 -14.00
N THR A 80 5.75 5.61 -13.76
CA THR A 80 4.48 5.46 -14.48
C THR A 80 4.31 6.44 -15.65
N TYR A 81 5.28 7.30 -15.87
CA TYR A 81 5.23 8.28 -16.94
C TYR A 81 4.99 7.62 -18.29
N ARG A 82 3.98 8.11 -19.03
CA ARG A 82 3.52 7.55 -20.31
C ARG A 82 2.99 6.13 -20.24
N SER A 83 2.62 5.61 -19.06
CA SER A 83 1.93 4.34 -18.89
C SER A 83 0.44 4.56 -18.62
N TRP A 84 -0.33 3.46 -18.60
CA TRP A 84 -1.74 3.52 -18.22
C TRP A 84 -1.95 3.69 -16.70
N VAL A 85 -0.93 3.41 -15.90
CA VAL A 85 -1.01 3.51 -14.44
C VAL A 85 -1.04 4.98 -14.01
N ARG A 86 -2.11 5.39 -13.34
CA ARG A 86 -2.31 6.75 -12.83
C ARG A 86 -2.02 6.76 -11.34
N PRO A 87 -0.90 7.36 -10.90
CA PRO A 87 -0.61 7.50 -9.48
C PRO A 87 -1.40 8.66 -8.87
N ALA A 88 -1.81 8.49 -7.61
CA ALA A 88 -2.42 9.54 -6.80
C ALA A 88 -1.92 9.45 -5.36
N VAL A 89 -2.06 10.56 -4.63
CA VAL A 89 -1.68 10.65 -3.22
C VAL A 89 -2.74 11.40 -2.42
N VAL A 90 -3.09 10.85 -1.25
CA VAL A 90 -4.02 11.49 -0.33
C VAL A 90 -3.47 11.44 1.10
N TYR A 91 -3.63 12.52 1.84
CA TYR A 91 -3.12 12.64 3.21
C TYR A 91 -3.90 13.66 4.01
N GLY A 92 -3.91 13.50 5.33
CA GLY A 92 -4.53 14.43 6.27
C GLY A 92 -3.72 15.71 6.48
N GLY A 93 -4.31 16.68 7.14
CA GLY A 93 -3.65 17.97 7.44
C GLY A 93 -3.50 18.91 6.25
N ALA A 94 -4.18 18.65 5.14
CA ALA A 94 -4.19 19.48 3.94
C ALA A 94 -5.62 19.61 3.40
N GLU A 95 -5.79 20.55 2.47
CA GLU A 95 -7.10 20.77 1.85
C GLU A 95 -7.61 19.49 1.16
N PHE A 96 -8.89 19.24 1.35
CA PHE A 96 -9.56 18.07 0.81
C PHE A 96 -9.82 18.17 -0.71
N SER A 97 -10.26 19.35 -1.17
CA SER A 97 -10.75 19.54 -2.55
C SER A 97 -9.72 19.25 -3.65
N PRO A 98 -8.44 19.67 -3.54
CA PRO A 98 -7.44 19.31 -4.55
C PRO A 98 -7.19 17.81 -4.63
N GLN A 99 -7.16 17.12 -3.49
CA GLN A 99 -6.98 15.67 -3.43
C GLN A 99 -8.17 14.94 -4.04
N LEU A 100 -9.38 15.41 -3.75
CA LEU A 100 -10.60 14.85 -4.33
C LEU A 100 -10.62 14.98 -5.85
N ARG A 101 -10.24 16.14 -6.40
CA ARG A 101 -10.15 16.34 -7.85
C ARG A 101 -9.15 15.38 -8.50
N GLN A 102 -8.04 15.08 -7.85
CA GLN A 102 -7.07 14.10 -8.33
C GLN A 102 -7.68 12.70 -8.41
N ILE A 103 -8.40 12.29 -7.38
CA ILE A 103 -9.09 11.00 -7.32
C ILE A 103 -10.19 10.91 -8.39
N GLU A 104 -10.94 11.97 -8.61
CA GLU A 104 -12.01 12.03 -9.64
C GLU A 104 -11.49 11.83 -11.07
N ARG A 105 -10.23 12.17 -11.34
CA ARG A 105 -9.58 11.90 -12.63
C ARG A 105 -9.24 10.43 -12.86
N GLY A 106 -9.40 9.60 -11.83
CA GLY A 106 -9.04 8.20 -11.82
C GLY A 106 -7.69 7.94 -11.17
N CYS A 107 -7.59 6.79 -10.52
CA CYS A 107 -6.41 6.38 -9.77
C CYS A 107 -6.22 4.88 -9.88
N ASP A 108 -5.02 4.46 -10.23
CA ASP A 108 -4.65 3.04 -10.34
C ASP A 108 -3.68 2.63 -9.22
N LEU A 109 -2.79 3.54 -8.81
CA LEU A 109 -1.85 3.35 -7.71
C LEU A 109 -2.02 4.49 -6.72
N LEU A 110 -2.50 4.18 -5.52
CA LEU A 110 -2.81 5.15 -4.49
C LEU A 110 -1.84 5.04 -3.31
N SER A 111 -1.18 6.15 -3.00
CA SER A 111 -0.42 6.31 -1.75
C SER A 111 -1.25 7.13 -0.78
N ALA A 112 -1.46 6.66 0.43
CA ALA A 112 -2.39 7.27 1.36
C ALA A 112 -1.94 7.19 2.82
N THR A 113 -2.26 8.22 3.60
CA THR A 113 -2.30 8.10 5.06
C THR A 113 -3.64 7.49 5.48
N PRO A 114 -3.68 6.65 6.53
CA PRO A 114 -4.87 5.86 6.85
C PRO A 114 -6.14 6.68 7.12
N GLY A 115 -6.04 7.77 7.87
CA GLY A 115 -7.20 8.58 8.23
C GLY A 115 -7.87 9.24 7.03
N ARG A 116 -7.10 9.81 6.10
CA ARG A 116 -7.65 10.44 4.89
C ARG A 116 -8.24 9.40 3.94
N LEU A 117 -7.67 8.22 3.86
CA LEU A 117 -8.24 7.15 3.04
C LEU A 117 -9.59 6.70 3.56
N VAL A 118 -9.74 6.49 4.86
CA VAL A 118 -11.03 6.18 5.49
C VAL A 118 -12.07 7.25 5.16
N ASP A 119 -11.70 8.53 5.24
CA ASP A 119 -12.56 9.66 4.93
C ASP A 119 -13.07 9.60 3.46
N LEU A 120 -12.21 9.29 2.52
CA LEU A 120 -12.58 9.16 1.10
C LEU A 120 -13.44 7.93 0.81
N ILE A 121 -13.20 6.83 1.52
CA ILE A 121 -14.03 5.63 1.44
C ILE A 121 -15.44 5.93 1.97
N GLU A 122 -15.54 6.58 3.13
CA GLU A 122 -16.83 6.97 3.72
C GLU A 122 -17.65 7.90 2.81
N ARG A 123 -16.98 8.76 2.06
CA ARG A 123 -17.62 9.65 1.09
C ARG A 123 -17.97 8.96 -0.23
N GLY A 124 -17.67 7.66 -0.36
CA GLY A 124 -17.98 6.89 -1.57
C GLY A 124 -17.11 7.24 -2.78
N ARG A 125 -15.93 7.80 -2.57
CA ARG A 125 -15.03 8.26 -3.64
C ARG A 125 -14.00 7.24 -4.07
N ILE A 126 -13.74 6.23 -3.22
CA ILE A 126 -12.78 5.15 -3.47
C ILE A 126 -13.43 3.83 -3.11
N SER A 127 -13.27 2.84 -4.00
CA SER A 127 -13.51 1.43 -3.73
C SER A 127 -12.20 0.67 -3.76
N LEU A 128 -12.02 -0.27 -2.85
CA LEU A 128 -10.83 -1.11 -2.77
C LEU A 128 -11.03 -2.48 -3.45
N ALA A 129 -12.16 -2.68 -4.13
CA ALA A 129 -12.54 -3.96 -4.72
C ALA A 129 -11.54 -4.47 -5.78
N ASN A 130 -10.81 -3.58 -6.45
CA ASN A 130 -9.82 -3.94 -7.47
C ASN A 130 -8.38 -4.02 -6.92
N VAL A 131 -8.17 -3.88 -5.62
CA VAL A 131 -6.82 -3.92 -5.03
C VAL A 131 -6.24 -5.32 -5.18
N ARG A 132 -5.12 -5.41 -5.87
CA ARG A 132 -4.31 -6.63 -6.07
C ARG A 132 -3.03 -6.61 -5.24
N PHE A 133 -2.52 -5.41 -4.97
CA PHE A 133 -1.31 -5.18 -4.19
C PHE A 133 -1.60 -4.22 -3.05
N LEU A 134 -1.33 -4.66 -1.83
CA LEU A 134 -1.40 -3.85 -0.61
C LEU A 134 0.00 -3.73 -0.02
N VAL A 135 0.44 -2.51 0.23
CA VAL A 135 1.71 -2.22 0.89
C VAL A 135 1.45 -1.42 2.17
N LEU A 136 2.01 -1.88 3.28
CA LEU A 136 2.04 -1.16 4.55
C LEU A 136 3.49 -0.75 4.80
N ASP A 137 3.79 0.53 4.64
CA ASP A 137 5.14 1.06 4.84
C ASP A 137 5.25 1.76 6.19
N GLU A 138 6.35 1.54 6.90
CA GLU A 138 6.54 1.99 8.29
C GLU A 138 5.36 1.59 9.20
N ALA A 139 5.02 0.31 9.18
CA ALA A 139 3.86 -0.20 9.92
C ALA A 139 3.95 0.03 11.43
N ASP A 140 5.14 -0.10 12.03
CA ASP A 140 5.38 0.20 13.45
C ASP A 140 5.07 1.66 13.77
N ARG A 141 5.48 2.59 12.93
CA ARG A 141 5.18 4.00 13.12
C ARG A 141 3.70 4.31 12.98
N MET A 142 3.00 3.67 12.05
CA MET A 142 1.54 3.81 11.95
C MET A 142 0.84 3.35 13.23
N LEU A 143 1.28 2.24 13.83
CA LEU A 143 0.73 1.77 15.11
C LEU A 143 1.05 2.72 16.26
N ASP A 144 2.28 3.23 16.33
CA ASP A 144 2.69 4.20 17.34
C ASP A 144 1.88 5.50 17.26
N MET A 145 1.45 5.90 16.08
CA MET A 145 0.60 7.06 15.84
C MET A 145 -0.90 6.78 16.07
N GLY A 146 -1.27 5.56 16.45
CA GLY A 146 -2.64 5.19 16.75
C GLY A 146 -3.51 4.85 15.55
N PHE A 147 -2.93 4.52 14.40
CA PHE A 147 -3.68 4.22 13.18
C PHE A 147 -4.16 2.77 13.06
N GLU A 148 -3.95 1.93 14.06
CA GLU A 148 -4.38 0.52 13.97
C GLU A 148 -5.88 0.36 13.64
N PRO A 149 -6.81 1.10 14.28
CA PRO A 149 -8.24 0.98 13.95
C PRO A 149 -8.54 1.31 12.48
N GLN A 150 -7.93 2.36 11.95
CA GLN A 150 -8.11 2.76 10.55
C GLN A 150 -7.52 1.74 9.59
N ILE A 151 -6.33 1.21 9.89
CA ILE A 151 -5.69 0.17 9.08
C ILE A 151 -6.56 -1.08 9.04
N ARG A 152 -7.04 -1.56 10.19
CA ARG A 152 -7.90 -2.74 10.24
C ARG A 152 -9.23 -2.52 9.52
N ARG A 153 -9.81 -1.34 9.63
CA ARG A 153 -11.00 -0.98 8.89
C ARG A 153 -10.75 -1.03 7.38
N ILE A 154 -9.65 -0.45 6.90
CA ILE A 154 -9.30 -0.43 5.46
C ILE A 154 -9.11 -1.85 4.93
N VAL A 155 -8.38 -2.69 5.66
CA VAL A 155 -7.97 -4.02 5.18
C VAL A 155 -9.08 -5.05 5.34
N ASP A 156 -9.80 -5.04 6.47
CA ASP A 156 -10.79 -6.06 6.81
C ASP A 156 -12.24 -5.57 6.79
N GLY A 157 -12.46 -4.28 6.97
CA GLY A 157 -13.80 -3.72 7.20
C GLY A 157 -14.48 -3.15 5.95
N GLU A 158 -13.79 -3.07 4.84
CA GLU A 158 -14.29 -2.51 3.58
C GLU A 158 -14.27 -3.57 2.46
N ASP A 159 -14.35 -3.13 1.22
CA ASP A 159 -14.49 -4.02 0.05
C ASP A 159 -13.17 -4.56 -0.52
N MET A 160 -12.06 -4.44 0.21
CA MET A 160 -10.78 -4.97 -0.24
C MET A 160 -10.83 -6.50 -0.39
N PRO A 161 -10.23 -7.06 -1.46
CA PRO A 161 -10.08 -8.51 -1.59
C PRO A 161 -9.38 -9.13 -0.37
N GLY A 162 -9.78 -10.34 -0.01
CA GLY A 162 -9.23 -11.07 1.13
C GLY A 162 -7.75 -11.40 0.98
N VAL A 163 -7.16 -11.87 2.06
CA VAL A 163 -5.72 -12.17 2.15
C VAL A 163 -5.24 -13.13 1.04
N MET A 164 -6.08 -14.07 0.62
CA MET A 164 -5.75 -15.03 -0.45
C MET A 164 -5.89 -14.45 -1.86
N ASP A 165 -6.60 -13.35 -2.02
CA ASP A 165 -6.95 -12.77 -3.31
C ASP A 165 -6.16 -11.49 -3.62
N ARG A 166 -5.19 -11.16 -2.79
CA ARG A 166 -4.29 -10.03 -2.96
C ARG A 166 -2.86 -10.44 -2.60
N GLN A 167 -1.89 -9.66 -3.06
CA GLN A 167 -0.50 -9.76 -2.59
C GLN A 167 -0.23 -8.62 -1.61
N THR A 168 0.31 -8.95 -0.43
CA THR A 168 0.50 -7.98 0.65
C THR A 168 1.96 -7.91 1.06
N LEU A 169 2.48 -6.69 1.14
CA LEU A 169 3.84 -6.39 1.56
C LEU A 169 3.79 -5.50 2.79
N MET A 170 4.51 -5.85 3.83
CA MET A 170 4.60 -5.07 5.06
C MET A 170 6.05 -4.74 5.36
N PHE A 171 6.33 -3.48 5.66
CA PHE A 171 7.66 -2.99 6.03
C PHE A 171 7.60 -2.32 7.39
N SER A 172 8.56 -2.64 8.23
CA SER A 172 8.67 -2.10 9.58
C SER A 172 10.14 -2.05 10.00
N ALA A 173 10.54 -1.06 10.78
CA ALA A 173 11.89 -0.99 11.34
C ALA A 173 12.06 -1.95 12.52
N THR A 174 10.95 -2.33 13.17
CA THR A 174 10.89 -3.21 14.34
C THR A 174 9.91 -4.34 14.13
N PHE A 175 10.02 -5.41 14.92
CA PHE A 175 9.12 -6.57 14.82
C PHE A 175 8.56 -6.97 16.20
N PRO A 176 7.91 -6.03 16.92
CA PRO A 176 7.28 -6.32 18.20
C PRO A 176 5.99 -7.11 18.02
N GLN A 177 5.39 -7.54 19.15
CA GLN A 177 4.19 -8.38 19.17
C GLN A 177 3.03 -7.82 18.33
N ASN A 178 2.78 -6.51 18.41
CA ASN A 178 1.70 -5.88 17.64
C ASN A 178 1.93 -5.93 16.12
N ILE A 179 3.17 -5.80 15.67
CA ILE A 179 3.52 -5.96 14.23
C ILE A 179 3.42 -7.42 13.81
N GLN A 180 3.84 -8.37 14.67
CA GLN A 180 3.68 -9.79 14.42
C GLN A 180 2.20 -10.17 14.25
N MET A 181 1.31 -9.58 15.04
CA MET A 181 -0.13 -9.77 14.92
C MET A 181 -0.68 -9.25 13.59
N LEU A 182 -0.27 -8.05 13.16
CA LEU A 182 -0.66 -7.54 11.84
C LEU A 182 -0.17 -8.43 10.72
N ALA A 183 1.07 -8.89 10.78
CA ALA A 183 1.63 -9.78 9.77
C ALA A 183 0.85 -11.09 9.69
N LYS A 184 0.50 -11.67 10.83
CA LYS A 184 -0.33 -12.88 10.89
C LYS A 184 -1.72 -12.67 10.26
N ASP A 185 -2.35 -11.53 10.53
CA ASP A 185 -3.72 -11.26 10.10
C ASP A 185 -3.78 -10.85 8.62
N PHE A 186 -2.78 -10.15 8.10
CA PHE A 186 -2.82 -9.52 6.79
C PHE A 186 -1.99 -10.20 5.71
N LEU A 187 -1.03 -11.04 6.06
CA LEU A 187 -0.14 -11.73 5.13
C LEU A 187 -0.45 -13.22 5.04
N LYS A 188 -0.24 -13.80 3.85
CA LYS A 188 -0.32 -15.26 3.65
C LYS A 188 1.08 -15.82 3.39
N GLU A 189 1.46 -16.88 4.12
CA GLU A 189 2.72 -17.62 3.90
C GLU A 189 3.89 -16.70 3.50
N TYR A 190 4.09 -15.65 4.28
CA TYR A 190 5.00 -14.58 3.90
C TYR A 190 6.47 -14.98 4.05
N VAL A 191 7.30 -14.40 3.19
CA VAL A 191 8.75 -14.43 3.33
C VAL A 191 9.17 -13.31 4.29
N PHE A 192 9.95 -13.66 5.30
CA PHE A 192 10.55 -12.68 6.20
C PHE A 192 11.93 -12.27 5.68
N LEU A 193 12.11 -10.98 5.44
CA LEU A 193 13.38 -10.42 4.99
C LEU A 193 13.82 -9.33 5.96
N SER A 194 14.98 -9.54 6.58
CA SER A 194 15.62 -8.54 7.44
C SER A 194 16.83 -7.92 6.73
N VAL A 195 16.83 -6.59 6.63
CA VAL A 195 17.96 -5.81 6.17
C VAL A 195 18.53 -5.09 7.39
N GLY A 196 19.47 -5.73 8.08
CA GLY A 196 20.13 -5.21 9.26
C GLY A 196 21.63 -4.99 9.03
N ARG A 197 22.29 -4.27 9.95
CA ARG A 197 23.74 -4.21 10.01
C ARG A 197 24.31 -5.62 10.12
N VAL A 198 25.33 -5.93 9.34
CA VAL A 198 26.14 -7.13 9.50
C VAL A 198 26.63 -7.16 10.96
N GLY A 199 26.09 -8.06 11.78
CA GLY A 199 26.47 -8.20 13.20
C GLY A 199 25.35 -8.24 14.22
N SER A 200 24.09 -7.99 13.87
CA SER A 200 22.96 -8.26 14.78
C SER A 200 22.38 -9.64 14.47
N THR A 201 22.81 -10.64 15.21
CA THR A 201 22.13 -11.93 15.29
C THR A 201 20.75 -11.70 15.89
N SER A 202 19.69 -11.83 15.11
CA SER A 202 18.36 -12.01 15.66
C SER A 202 18.24 -13.44 16.16
N GLU A 203 18.48 -13.63 17.44
CA GLU A 203 18.03 -14.83 18.14
C GLU A 203 16.49 -14.75 18.19
N ASN A 204 15.85 -15.61 17.45
CA ASN A 204 14.45 -16.06 17.47
C ASN A 204 13.81 -16.11 16.09
N ILE A 205 14.32 -17.04 15.28
CA ILE A 205 13.53 -17.62 14.19
C ILE A 205 13.17 -19.02 14.67
N THR A 206 11.99 -19.20 15.21
CA THR A 206 11.37 -20.51 15.34
C THR A 206 10.64 -20.80 14.04
N GLN A 207 11.13 -21.83 13.35
CA GLN A 207 10.47 -22.44 12.21
C GLN A 207 9.17 -23.13 12.63
#